data_7c6c9066fd781e4f71399b7c0707a6b7
#
_entry.id   7c6c9066fd781e4f71399b7c0707a6b7
#
_cell.length_a   1.000
_cell.length_b   1.000
_cell.length_c   1.000
_cell.angle_alpha   90.00
_cell.angle_beta   90.00
_cell.angle_gamma   90.00
#
_symmetry.space_group_name_H-M   'P 1'
#
loop_
_entity.id
_entity.type
_entity.pdbx_description
1 polymer ?
#
loop_
_entity_poly.entity_id
_entity_poly.type
_entity_poly.pdbx_seq_one_letter_code
_entity_poly.pdbx_strand_id
1 'polypeptide(L)'
;ILPRVTSTSENCLGSECAFYNDCFVVKARRAAQEADVVVVNHHLLFADLAIKREGFGEILPGAHLFIVDEAHQLPDLAGQFFGESLSTRQLADLAQDALREAGDVAGARSTLVRVAPAVEDQIKKLRLALHGEAARGAWPPIRDKAAVHEAIALVAHAIDELTAALDLLAEASEGLAACAERAGAFAQQLSIWRDPEPDGHVLWYETTERHLTVTATPLDASEPLREFRERQKAAWVFTSATLAVAGKFGHYLGQMGLREPRT
;
A
#
# COMPACT_ATOMS: atom_id res chain seq x y z
N ILE A 1 2.11 -16.81 16.37
CA ILE A 1 1.65 -17.93 15.52
C ILE A 1 0.77 -17.43 14.37
N LEU A 2 -0.24 -16.55 14.61
CA LEU A 2 -1.16 -16.05 13.58
C LEU A 2 -0.46 -15.48 12.32
N PRO A 3 0.56 -14.61 12.40
CA PRO A 3 1.23 -14.09 11.19
C PRO A 3 1.93 -15.16 10.34
N ARG A 4 2.14 -16.35 10.88
CA ARG A 4 2.80 -17.46 10.18
C ARG A 4 1.83 -18.41 9.47
N VAL A 5 0.54 -18.26 9.70
CA VAL A 5 -0.52 -19.13 9.17
C VAL A 5 -1.65 -18.34 8.48
N THR A 6 -1.46 -17.02 8.30
CA THR A 6 -2.39 -16.14 7.59
C THR A 6 -1.67 -15.49 6.43
N SER A 7 -2.34 -15.40 5.29
CA SER A 7 -1.88 -14.60 4.14
C SER A 7 -2.20 -13.12 4.35
N THR A 8 -1.34 -12.26 3.82
CA THR A 8 -1.58 -10.84 3.66
C THR A 8 -2.03 -10.55 2.22
N SER A 9 -2.43 -9.33 1.91
CA SER A 9 -2.69 -8.91 0.52
C SER A 9 -1.46 -9.09 -0.39
N GLU A 10 -0.27 -8.97 0.18
CA GLU A 10 1.00 -8.99 -0.55
C GLU A 10 1.49 -10.40 -0.89
N ASN A 11 1.12 -11.42 -0.12
CA ASN A 11 1.56 -12.81 -0.35
C ASN A 11 0.41 -13.76 -0.70
N CYS A 12 -0.78 -13.24 -0.99
CA CYS A 12 -1.93 -14.02 -1.41
C CYS A 12 -1.80 -14.39 -2.89
N LEU A 13 -1.84 -15.68 -3.19
CA LEU A 13 -1.76 -16.18 -4.58
C LEU A 13 -3.05 -15.99 -5.40
N GLY A 14 -4.08 -15.39 -4.83
CA GLY A 14 -5.33 -15.13 -5.55
C GLY A 14 -5.96 -16.41 -6.11
N SER A 15 -6.31 -16.39 -7.40
CA SER A 15 -6.92 -17.52 -8.13
C SER A 15 -6.01 -18.75 -8.20
N GLU A 16 -4.70 -18.58 -8.11
CA GLU A 16 -3.72 -19.67 -8.19
C GLU A 16 -3.56 -20.41 -6.85
N CYS A 17 -4.24 -19.94 -5.79
CA CYS A 17 -4.23 -20.62 -4.51
C CYS A 17 -5.01 -21.93 -4.55
N ALA A 18 -4.40 -23.03 -4.12
CA ALA A 18 -5.06 -24.35 -4.06
C ALA A 18 -6.33 -24.37 -3.20
N PHE A 19 -6.47 -23.42 -2.25
CA PHE A 19 -7.64 -23.28 -1.37
C PHE A 19 -8.59 -22.15 -1.80
N TYR A 20 -8.45 -21.63 -3.03
CA TYR A 20 -9.21 -20.47 -3.51
C TYR A 20 -10.74 -20.62 -3.30
N ASN A 21 -11.32 -21.75 -3.67
CA ASN A 21 -12.76 -21.98 -3.56
C ASN A 21 -13.25 -22.13 -2.11
N ASP A 22 -12.37 -22.51 -1.20
CA ASP A 22 -12.66 -22.65 0.23
C ASP A 22 -12.31 -21.42 1.05
N CYS A 23 -11.61 -20.46 0.44
CA CYS A 23 -11.18 -19.24 1.08
C CYS A 23 -12.36 -18.40 1.59
N PHE A 24 -12.35 -18.05 2.87
CA PHE A 24 -13.40 -17.22 3.48
C PHE A 24 -13.51 -15.83 2.86
N VAL A 25 -12.38 -15.25 2.43
CA VAL A 25 -12.36 -13.94 1.75
C VAL A 25 -13.06 -14.05 0.39
N VAL A 26 -12.79 -15.10 -0.38
CA VAL A 26 -13.45 -15.35 -1.67
C VAL A 26 -14.95 -15.57 -1.48
N LYS A 27 -15.35 -16.36 -0.47
CA LYS A 27 -16.76 -16.58 -0.14
C LYS A 27 -17.46 -15.27 0.25
N ALA A 28 -16.81 -14.43 1.06
CA ALA A 28 -17.36 -13.13 1.45
C ALA A 28 -17.52 -12.18 0.24
N ARG A 29 -16.55 -12.14 -0.67
CA ARG A 29 -16.64 -11.35 -1.90
C ARG A 29 -17.78 -11.80 -2.81
N ARG A 30 -17.96 -13.13 -2.99
CA ARG A 30 -19.09 -13.67 -3.75
C ARG A 30 -20.43 -13.30 -3.13
N ALA A 31 -20.56 -13.42 -1.81
CA ALA A 31 -21.77 -13.00 -1.11
C ALA A 31 -22.07 -11.49 -1.28
N ALA A 32 -21.03 -10.65 -1.28
CA ALA A 32 -21.18 -9.22 -1.54
C ALA A 32 -21.63 -8.93 -2.99
N GLN A 33 -21.14 -9.70 -3.97
CA GLN A 33 -21.54 -9.56 -5.39
C GLN A 33 -23.02 -9.94 -5.63
N GLU A 34 -23.58 -10.80 -4.80
CA GLU A 34 -24.98 -11.26 -4.91
C GLU A 34 -25.94 -10.41 -4.08
N ALA A 35 -25.44 -9.52 -3.22
CA ALA A 35 -26.25 -8.72 -2.31
C ALA A 35 -26.81 -7.46 -2.97
N ASP A 36 -28.08 -7.11 -2.66
CA ASP A 36 -28.73 -5.86 -3.10
C ASP A 36 -28.12 -4.63 -2.40
N VAL A 37 -27.66 -4.80 -1.15
CA VAL A 37 -27.04 -3.75 -0.33
C VAL A 37 -25.78 -4.29 0.33
N VAL A 38 -24.67 -3.57 0.20
CA VAL A 38 -23.39 -3.91 0.83
C VAL A 38 -22.98 -2.78 1.74
N VAL A 39 -22.75 -3.09 3.01
CA VAL A 39 -22.25 -2.13 4.01
C VAL A 39 -20.77 -2.38 4.26
N VAL A 40 -19.95 -1.37 4.05
CA VAL A 40 -18.49 -1.46 4.22
C VAL A 40 -17.96 -0.24 4.98
N ASN A 41 -16.77 -0.35 5.55
CA ASN A 41 -16.10 0.82 6.08
C ASN A 41 -15.40 1.62 4.97
N HIS A 42 -15.07 2.88 5.24
CA HIS A 42 -14.40 3.75 4.28
C HIS A 42 -13.07 3.20 3.78
N HIS A 43 -12.29 2.53 4.63
CA HIS A 43 -11.01 1.94 4.25
C HIS A 43 -11.17 0.87 3.17
N LEU A 44 -12.19 0.00 3.28
CA LEU A 44 -12.45 -1.01 2.26
C LEU A 44 -12.94 -0.38 0.95
N LEU A 45 -13.76 0.67 1.03
CA LEU A 45 -14.15 1.45 -0.14
C LEU A 45 -12.91 2.01 -0.84
N PHE A 46 -12.03 2.71 -0.13
CA PHE A 46 -10.81 3.28 -0.72
C PHE A 46 -9.84 2.22 -1.23
N ALA A 47 -9.70 1.08 -0.55
CA ALA A 47 -8.89 -0.03 -1.05
C ALA A 47 -9.42 -0.56 -2.39
N ASP A 48 -10.75 -0.71 -2.53
CA ASP A 48 -11.39 -1.08 -3.80
C ASP A 48 -11.11 -0.04 -4.89
N LEU A 49 -11.13 1.26 -4.53
CA LEU A 49 -10.82 2.35 -5.44
C LEU A 49 -9.39 2.27 -5.99
N ALA A 50 -8.43 2.06 -5.11
CA ALA A 50 -7.01 1.95 -5.47
C ALA A 50 -6.81 0.77 -6.44
N ILE A 51 -7.35 -0.40 -6.13
CA ILE A 51 -7.24 -1.59 -6.97
C ILE A 51 -7.89 -1.40 -8.34
N LYS A 52 -9.09 -0.82 -8.38
CA LYS A 52 -9.80 -0.50 -9.65
C LYS A 52 -9.04 0.51 -10.51
N ARG A 53 -8.35 1.48 -9.88
CA ARG A 53 -7.53 2.46 -10.59
C ARG A 53 -6.33 1.80 -11.28
N GLU A 54 -5.70 0.85 -10.63
CA GLU A 54 -4.54 0.11 -11.13
C GLU A 54 -4.92 -0.99 -12.13
N GLY A 55 -6.22 -1.30 -12.28
CA GLY A 55 -6.70 -2.30 -13.23
C GLY A 55 -6.60 -3.75 -12.74
N PHE A 56 -6.28 -3.97 -11.48
CA PHE A 56 -6.13 -5.31 -10.87
C PHE A 56 -7.45 -5.99 -10.46
N GLY A 57 -8.60 -5.48 -10.92
CA GLY A 57 -9.91 -6.05 -10.61
C GLY A 57 -10.71 -5.24 -9.60
N GLU A 58 -11.62 -5.89 -8.87
CA GLU A 58 -12.50 -5.24 -7.91
C GLU A 58 -12.68 -6.09 -6.65
N ILE A 59 -12.77 -5.41 -5.51
CA ILE A 59 -13.13 -6.05 -4.23
C ILE A 59 -14.63 -5.99 -4.01
N LEU A 60 -15.22 -4.82 -4.31
CA LEU A 60 -16.63 -4.52 -4.16
C LEU A 60 -17.34 -4.56 -5.51
N PRO A 61 -18.58 -5.07 -5.58
CA PRO A 61 -19.39 -5.04 -6.79
C PRO A 61 -19.65 -3.60 -7.24
N GLY A 62 -19.90 -3.42 -8.52
CA GLY A 62 -20.41 -2.15 -9.03
C GLY A 62 -21.74 -1.78 -8.37
N ALA A 63 -21.95 -0.50 -8.08
CA ALA A 63 -23.17 0.00 -7.47
C ALA A 63 -23.75 1.19 -8.25
N HIS A 64 -25.07 1.34 -8.20
CA HIS A 64 -25.77 2.49 -8.80
C HIS A 64 -25.88 3.68 -7.83
N LEU A 65 -25.70 3.41 -6.53
CA LEU A 65 -25.78 4.40 -5.46
C LEU A 65 -24.73 4.12 -4.41
N PHE A 66 -23.98 5.14 -4.05
CA PHE A 66 -23.10 5.16 -2.90
C PHE A 66 -23.67 6.13 -1.84
N ILE A 67 -23.88 5.63 -0.63
CA ILE A 67 -24.26 6.45 0.53
C ILE A 67 -23.06 6.43 1.48
N VAL A 68 -22.44 7.57 1.66
CA VAL A 68 -21.26 7.72 2.50
C VAL A 68 -21.64 8.49 3.75
N ASP A 69 -21.71 7.79 4.86
CA ASP A 69 -21.92 8.40 6.17
C ASP A 69 -20.58 8.87 6.77
N GLU A 70 -20.63 9.85 7.70
CA GLU A 70 -19.45 10.49 8.26
C GLU A 70 -18.45 10.96 7.17
N ALA A 71 -19.00 11.50 6.09
CA ALA A 71 -18.26 11.82 4.89
C ALA A 71 -17.17 12.90 5.09
N HIS A 72 -17.19 13.61 6.23
CA HIS A 72 -16.12 14.54 6.62
C HIS A 72 -14.73 13.87 6.73
N GLN A 73 -14.69 12.54 6.92
CA GLN A 73 -13.44 11.78 7.02
C GLN A 73 -12.82 11.47 5.65
N LEU A 74 -13.58 11.56 4.56
CA LEU A 74 -13.13 11.14 3.24
C LEU A 74 -11.90 11.90 2.71
N PRO A 75 -11.78 13.23 2.85
CA PRO A 75 -10.59 13.95 2.35
C PRO A 75 -9.29 13.45 2.99
N ASP A 76 -9.28 13.24 4.30
CA ASP A 76 -8.10 12.75 5.03
C ASP A 76 -7.77 11.32 4.64
N LEU A 77 -8.78 10.46 4.53
CA LEU A 77 -8.61 9.09 4.08
C LEU A 77 -8.12 9.02 2.64
N ALA A 78 -8.66 9.85 1.75
CA ALA A 78 -8.22 9.92 0.36
C ALA A 78 -6.73 10.25 0.26
N GLY A 79 -6.25 11.22 1.02
CA GLY A 79 -4.83 11.55 1.10
C GLY A 79 -3.96 10.35 1.51
N GLN A 80 -4.45 9.50 2.42
CA GLN A 80 -3.73 8.29 2.85
C GLN A 80 -3.75 7.19 1.77
N PHE A 81 -4.88 6.99 1.09
CA PHE A 81 -5.04 5.91 0.11
C PHE A 81 -4.45 6.23 -1.26
N PHE A 82 -4.45 7.50 -1.66
CA PHE A 82 -3.80 7.94 -2.89
C PHE A 82 -2.32 8.27 -2.68
N GLY A 83 -1.85 8.21 -1.43
CA GLY A 83 -0.45 8.31 -1.09
C GLY A 83 0.28 6.98 -1.33
N GLU A 84 1.53 7.08 -1.73
CA GLU A 84 2.42 5.92 -1.83
C GLU A 84 3.20 5.78 -0.52
N SER A 85 3.29 4.57 -0.02
CA SER A 85 4.06 4.30 1.20
C SER A 85 4.87 3.02 1.08
N LEU A 86 6.08 3.05 1.66
CA LEU A 86 6.93 1.87 1.77
C LEU A 86 7.46 1.77 3.20
N SER A 87 7.40 0.57 3.76
CA SER A 87 7.88 0.29 5.11
C SER A 87 9.01 -0.73 5.12
N THR A 88 9.91 -0.61 6.11
CA THR A 88 10.93 -1.64 6.35
C THR A 88 10.34 -3.00 6.69
N ARG A 89 9.09 -3.04 7.19
CA ARG A 89 8.38 -4.29 7.45
C ARG A 89 8.08 -5.03 6.15
N GLN A 90 7.55 -4.35 5.14
CA GLN A 90 7.25 -4.94 3.84
C GLN A 90 8.51 -5.54 3.20
N LEU A 91 9.64 -4.82 3.27
CA LEU A 91 10.92 -5.31 2.76
C LEU A 91 11.42 -6.55 3.51
N ALA A 92 11.29 -6.57 4.84
CA ALA A 92 11.67 -7.72 5.67
C ALA A 92 10.75 -8.93 5.43
N ASP A 93 9.43 -8.68 5.33
CA ASP A 93 8.45 -9.74 5.06
C ASP A 93 8.69 -10.37 3.67
N LEU A 94 9.03 -9.56 2.64
CA LEU A 94 9.44 -10.07 1.32
C LEU A 94 10.65 -11.00 1.40
N ALA A 95 11.70 -10.60 2.12
CA ALA A 95 12.91 -11.42 2.26
C ALA A 95 12.62 -12.77 2.95
N GLN A 96 11.73 -12.77 3.94
CA GLN A 96 11.31 -13.98 4.64
C GLN A 96 10.39 -14.85 3.77
N ASP A 97 9.47 -14.25 3.00
CA ASP A 97 8.61 -14.96 2.07
C ASP A 97 9.44 -15.66 0.98
N ALA A 98 10.41 -14.96 0.39
CA ALA A 98 11.32 -15.53 -0.60
C ALA A 98 12.06 -16.76 -0.07
N LEU A 99 12.53 -16.74 1.19
CA LEU A 99 13.18 -17.89 1.81
C LEU A 99 12.19 -19.06 2.07
N ARG A 100 10.95 -18.78 2.37
CA ARG A 100 9.91 -19.80 2.57
C ARG A 100 9.53 -20.47 1.25
N GLU A 101 9.29 -19.69 0.20
CA GLU A 101 8.93 -20.19 -1.12
C GLU A 101 10.07 -20.97 -1.78
N ALA A 102 11.32 -20.66 -1.43
CA ALA A 102 12.49 -21.41 -1.89
C ALA A 102 12.65 -22.81 -1.25
N GLY A 103 11.84 -23.13 -0.22
CA GLY A 103 12.05 -24.34 0.59
C GLY A 103 12.07 -25.64 -0.19
N ASP A 104 11.17 -25.77 -1.17
CA ASP A 104 10.95 -26.99 -1.96
C ASP A 104 11.51 -26.90 -3.39
N VAL A 105 12.15 -25.77 -3.76
CA VAL A 105 12.69 -25.55 -5.09
C VAL A 105 14.19 -25.81 -5.13
N ALA A 106 14.61 -26.78 -5.96
CA ALA A 106 16.01 -27.17 -6.09
C ALA A 106 16.90 -25.98 -6.51
N GLY A 107 17.94 -25.70 -5.71
CA GLY A 107 18.88 -24.61 -5.97
C GLY A 107 18.42 -23.20 -5.54
N ALA A 108 17.12 -22.94 -5.42
CA ALA A 108 16.60 -21.62 -5.04
C ALA A 108 17.05 -21.22 -3.62
N ARG A 109 16.93 -22.13 -2.68
CA ARG A 109 17.33 -21.88 -1.28
C ARG A 109 18.78 -21.45 -1.16
N SER A 110 19.70 -22.10 -1.86
CA SER A 110 21.14 -21.77 -1.80
C SER A 110 21.43 -20.37 -2.34
N THR A 111 20.69 -19.91 -3.31
CA THR A 111 20.78 -18.55 -3.88
C THR A 111 20.21 -17.52 -2.89
N LEU A 112 19.00 -17.72 -2.41
CA LEU A 112 18.28 -16.75 -1.60
C LEU A 112 18.84 -16.63 -0.16
N VAL A 113 19.39 -17.69 0.42
CA VAL A 113 20.08 -17.61 1.73
C VAL A 113 21.28 -16.65 1.71
N ARG A 114 21.86 -16.36 0.56
CA ARG A 114 22.97 -15.40 0.45
C ARG A 114 22.51 -13.95 0.42
N VAL A 115 21.34 -13.66 -0.20
CA VAL A 115 20.89 -12.28 -0.45
C VAL A 115 19.77 -11.82 0.49
N ALA A 116 18.81 -12.68 0.82
CA ALA A 116 17.67 -12.29 1.64
C ALA A 116 18.03 -11.81 3.06
N PRO A 117 18.97 -12.42 3.80
CA PRO A 117 19.36 -11.92 5.11
C PRO A 117 20.02 -10.54 5.07
N ALA A 118 20.66 -10.17 3.95
CA ALA A 118 21.27 -8.86 3.79
C ALA A 118 20.22 -7.74 3.89
N VAL A 119 19.02 -7.95 3.39
CA VAL A 119 17.92 -6.97 3.49
C VAL A 119 17.63 -6.66 4.96
N GLU A 120 17.44 -7.68 5.80
CA GLU A 120 17.16 -7.46 7.22
C GLU A 120 18.34 -6.78 7.94
N ASP A 121 19.57 -7.11 7.59
CA ASP A 121 20.77 -6.50 8.21
C ASP A 121 20.92 -5.03 7.81
N GLN A 122 20.64 -4.65 6.57
CA GLN A 122 20.65 -3.25 6.17
C GLN A 122 19.48 -2.46 6.81
N ILE A 123 18.29 -3.06 6.94
CA ILE A 123 17.18 -2.47 7.69
C ILE A 123 17.57 -2.17 9.14
N LYS A 124 18.29 -3.09 9.83
CA LYS A 124 18.78 -2.86 11.19
C LYS A 124 19.74 -1.67 11.24
N LYS A 125 20.64 -1.53 10.25
CA LYS A 125 21.58 -0.39 10.17
C LYS A 125 20.83 0.93 9.93
N LEU A 126 19.85 0.95 9.04
CA LEU A 126 19.01 2.12 8.82
C LEU A 126 18.29 2.55 10.10
N ARG A 127 17.77 1.60 10.86
CA ARG A 127 17.13 1.90 12.16
C ARG A 127 18.11 2.47 13.19
N LEU A 128 19.33 1.99 13.20
CA LEU A 128 20.38 2.57 14.06
C LEU A 128 20.73 3.99 13.66
N ALA A 129 20.77 4.28 12.35
CA ALA A 129 20.99 5.64 11.84
C ALA A 129 19.84 6.61 12.20
N LEU A 130 18.62 6.10 12.41
CA LEU A 130 17.45 6.87 12.85
C LEU A 130 17.31 6.98 14.38
N HIS A 131 18.26 6.42 15.14
CA HIS A 131 18.18 6.46 16.61
C HIS A 131 18.22 7.90 17.13
N GLY A 132 17.27 8.24 17.99
CA GLY A 132 17.12 9.60 18.57
C GLY A 132 16.26 10.55 17.76
N GLU A 133 15.75 10.15 16.60
CA GLU A 133 14.79 10.95 15.84
C GLU A 133 13.38 10.86 16.44
N ALA A 134 12.54 11.84 16.13
CA ALA A 134 11.15 11.83 16.53
C ALA A 134 10.41 10.63 15.93
N ALA A 135 9.35 10.17 16.59
CA ALA A 135 8.56 9.04 16.11
C ALA A 135 7.84 9.34 14.78
N ARG A 136 7.62 10.61 14.45
CA ARG A 136 6.98 11.06 13.22
C ARG A 136 7.48 12.45 12.86
N GLY A 137 7.64 12.72 11.55
CA GLY A 137 8.08 14.03 11.07
C GLY A 137 8.22 14.12 9.54
N ALA A 138 8.68 15.27 9.06
CA ALA A 138 9.01 15.45 7.65
C ALA A 138 10.23 14.58 7.27
N TRP A 139 10.13 13.90 6.11
CA TRP A 139 11.18 12.98 5.68
C TRP A 139 12.44 13.67 5.13
N PRO A 140 12.38 14.72 4.31
CA PRO A 140 13.56 15.28 3.68
C PRO A 140 14.69 15.66 4.66
N PRO A 141 14.44 16.33 5.81
CA PRO A 141 15.50 16.68 6.74
C PRO A 141 16.20 15.47 7.39
N ILE A 142 15.50 14.33 7.46
CA ILE A 142 16.04 13.09 8.02
C ILE A 142 16.81 12.33 6.95
N ARG A 143 16.23 12.19 5.76
CA ARG A 143 16.87 11.57 4.59
C ARG A 143 18.24 12.15 4.30
N ASP A 144 18.37 13.48 4.37
CA ASP A 144 19.57 14.21 3.97
C ASP A 144 20.71 14.14 5.02
N LYS A 145 20.49 13.49 6.17
CA LYS A 145 21.54 13.15 7.12
C LYS A 145 22.46 12.08 6.54
N ALA A 146 23.78 12.32 6.52
CA ALA A 146 24.74 11.45 5.85
C ALA A 146 24.59 9.96 6.24
N ALA A 147 24.47 9.65 7.54
CA ALA A 147 24.31 8.27 8.02
C ALA A 147 23.00 7.61 7.54
N VAL A 148 21.89 8.38 7.45
CA VAL A 148 20.60 7.90 6.97
C VAL A 148 20.66 7.70 5.46
N HIS A 149 21.20 8.65 4.73
CA HIS A 149 21.36 8.58 3.27
C HIS A 149 22.17 7.35 2.85
N GLU A 150 23.32 7.11 3.51
CA GLU A 150 24.16 5.93 3.26
C GLU A 150 23.38 4.63 3.58
N ALA A 151 22.69 4.59 4.72
CA ALA A 151 21.93 3.40 5.11
C ALA A 151 20.78 3.10 4.14
N ILE A 152 20.09 4.11 3.60
CA ILE A 152 19.07 3.95 2.55
C ILE A 152 19.69 3.35 1.29
N ALA A 153 20.86 3.85 0.85
CA ALA A 153 21.54 3.32 -0.32
C ALA A 153 21.89 1.82 -0.16
N LEU A 154 22.30 1.41 1.05
CA LEU A 154 22.59 0.01 1.34
C LEU A 154 21.34 -0.87 1.37
N VAL A 155 20.19 -0.35 1.86
CA VAL A 155 18.91 -1.07 1.78
C VAL A 155 18.50 -1.23 0.31
N ALA A 156 18.59 -0.17 -0.49
CA ALA A 156 18.26 -0.22 -1.90
C ALA A 156 19.10 -1.25 -2.65
N HIS A 157 20.41 -1.25 -2.45
CA HIS A 157 21.30 -2.24 -3.04
C HIS A 157 20.95 -3.68 -2.64
N ALA A 158 20.60 -3.93 -1.37
CA ALA A 158 20.20 -5.26 -0.93
C ALA A 158 18.88 -5.71 -1.55
N ILE A 159 17.93 -4.79 -1.79
CA ILE A 159 16.68 -5.08 -2.52
C ILE A 159 16.95 -5.36 -3.99
N ASP A 160 17.85 -4.59 -4.64
CA ASP A 160 18.22 -4.83 -6.04
C ASP A 160 18.86 -6.22 -6.21
N GLU A 161 19.75 -6.64 -5.29
CA GLU A 161 20.35 -7.98 -5.30
C GLU A 161 19.30 -9.09 -5.07
N LEU A 162 18.35 -8.87 -4.15
CA LEU A 162 17.26 -9.81 -3.92
C LEU A 162 16.35 -9.92 -5.15
N THR A 163 16.00 -8.79 -5.78
CA THR A 163 15.19 -8.73 -7.00
C THR A 163 15.86 -9.51 -8.12
N ALA A 164 17.14 -9.25 -8.39
CA ALA A 164 17.88 -9.96 -9.43
C ALA A 164 17.95 -11.48 -9.18
N ALA A 165 18.06 -11.89 -7.91
CA ALA A 165 18.06 -13.31 -7.56
C ALA A 165 16.66 -13.95 -7.74
N LEU A 166 15.60 -13.23 -7.41
CA LEU A 166 14.21 -13.70 -7.57
C LEU A 166 13.80 -13.77 -9.04
N ASP A 167 14.20 -12.81 -9.87
CA ASP A 167 13.93 -12.83 -11.32
C ASP A 167 14.47 -14.10 -11.99
N LEU A 168 15.67 -14.56 -11.58
CA LEU A 168 16.25 -15.79 -12.08
C LEU A 168 15.48 -17.05 -11.63
N LEU A 169 14.67 -16.95 -10.61
CA LEU A 169 13.95 -18.06 -9.98
C LEU A 169 12.43 -18.00 -10.23
N ALA A 170 11.93 -16.94 -10.87
CA ALA A 170 10.50 -16.67 -11.01
C ALA A 170 9.75 -17.81 -11.73
N GLU A 171 10.36 -18.45 -12.70
CA GLU A 171 9.74 -19.55 -13.45
C GLU A 171 9.68 -20.88 -12.66
N ALA A 172 10.36 -20.97 -11.52
CA ALA A 172 10.45 -22.19 -10.75
C ALA A 172 9.22 -22.51 -9.89
N SER A 173 8.48 -21.50 -9.46
CA SER A 173 7.18 -21.63 -8.77
C SER A 173 6.40 -20.32 -8.80
N GLU A 174 5.07 -20.40 -8.68
CA GLU A 174 4.18 -19.25 -8.60
C GLU A 174 4.48 -18.36 -7.36
N GLY A 175 4.87 -18.97 -6.25
CA GLY A 175 5.26 -18.23 -5.04
C GLY A 175 6.54 -17.41 -5.25
N LEU A 176 7.54 -17.94 -5.96
CA LEU A 176 8.75 -17.22 -6.32
C LEU A 176 8.48 -16.13 -7.37
N ALA A 177 7.60 -16.39 -8.35
CA ALA A 177 7.14 -15.38 -9.31
C ALA A 177 6.48 -14.18 -8.60
N ALA A 178 5.57 -14.44 -7.67
CA ALA A 178 4.92 -13.41 -6.86
C ALA A 178 5.93 -12.61 -5.99
N CYS A 179 6.95 -13.28 -5.45
CA CYS A 179 8.03 -12.62 -4.74
C CYS A 179 8.88 -11.73 -5.66
N ALA A 180 9.17 -12.16 -6.89
CA ALA A 180 9.92 -11.38 -7.87
C ALA A 180 9.15 -10.11 -8.28
N GLU A 181 7.87 -10.23 -8.58
CA GLU A 181 6.99 -9.10 -8.90
C GLU A 181 6.94 -8.07 -7.76
N ARG A 182 6.77 -8.52 -6.51
CA ARG A 182 6.80 -7.66 -5.33
C ARG A 182 8.16 -6.99 -5.14
N ALA A 183 9.25 -7.71 -5.34
CA ALA A 183 10.60 -7.17 -5.23
C ALA A 183 10.83 -6.04 -6.22
N GLY A 184 10.42 -6.21 -7.48
CA GLY A 184 10.49 -5.19 -8.52
C GLY A 184 9.65 -3.94 -8.16
N ALA A 185 8.43 -4.14 -7.64
CA ALA A 185 7.58 -3.04 -7.19
C ALA A 185 8.22 -2.27 -6.01
N PHE A 186 8.78 -2.96 -5.02
CA PHE A 186 9.45 -2.31 -3.89
C PHE A 186 10.76 -1.61 -4.28
N ALA A 187 11.51 -2.16 -5.23
CA ALA A 187 12.69 -1.50 -5.78
C ALA A 187 12.32 -0.14 -6.43
N GLN A 188 11.21 -0.07 -7.15
CA GLN A 188 10.68 1.19 -7.69
C GLN A 188 10.19 2.13 -6.58
N GLN A 189 9.43 1.63 -5.62
CA GLN A 189 8.90 2.43 -4.50
C GLN A 189 10.01 2.98 -3.58
N LEU A 190 11.20 2.40 -3.56
CA LEU A 190 12.34 2.94 -2.82
C LEU A 190 12.77 4.34 -3.29
N SER A 191 12.32 4.79 -4.46
CA SER A 191 12.46 6.19 -4.89
C SER A 191 11.87 7.17 -3.87
N ILE A 192 10.75 6.82 -3.19
CA ILE A 192 10.13 7.64 -2.14
C ILE A 192 11.12 7.95 -1.01
N TRP A 193 12.04 7.03 -0.72
CA TRP A 193 13.04 7.23 0.33
C TRP A 193 14.23 8.07 -0.11
N ARG A 194 14.62 7.97 -1.38
CA ARG A 194 15.88 8.53 -1.93
C ARG A 194 15.70 9.86 -2.62
N ASP A 195 14.62 9.98 -3.39
CA ASP A 195 14.44 11.05 -4.34
C ASP A 195 13.86 12.32 -3.68
N PRO A 196 14.00 13.47 -4.32
CA PRO A 196 13.31 14.68 -3.90
C PRO A 196 11.79 14.48 -3.81
N GLU A 197 11.14 15.31 -3.01
CA GLU A 197 9.70 15.31 -2.87
C GLU A 197 9.02 15.52 -4.22
N PRO A 198 8.09 14.63 -4.63
CA PRO A 198 7.36 14.80 -5.87
C PRO A 198 6.47 16.06 -5.82
N ASP A 199 6.34 16.76 -6.94
CA ASP A 199 5.47 17.92 -7.02
C ASP A 199 4.05 17.61 -6.55
N GLY A 200 3.50 18.46 -5.69
CA GLY A 200 2.17 18.30 -5.14
C GLY A 200 2.03 17.21 -4.05
N HIS A 201 3.12 16.70 -3.52
CA HIS A 201 3.12 15.73 -2.42
C HIS A 201 3.89 16.25 -1.21
N VAL A 202 3.66 15.63 -0.08
CA VAL A 202 4.45 15.80 1.15
C VAL A 202 5.04 14.46 1.54
N LEU A 203 6.37 14.44 1.71
CA LEU A 203 7.07 13.28 2.24
C LEU A 203 7.17 13.36 3.76
N TRP A 204 6.65 12.37 4.43
CA TRP A 204 6.75 12.24 5.88
C TRP A 204 7.08 10.81 6.28
N TYR A 205 7.59 10.65 7.49
CA TYR A 205 7.95 9.33 8.02
C TYR A 205 7.30 9.08 9.37
N GLU A 206 7.15 7.81 9.69
CA GLU A 206 6.78 7.32 10.99
C GLU A 206 7.69 6.16 11.39
N THR A 207 8.20 6.21 12.62
CA THR A 207 8.99 5.12 13.19
C THR A 207 8.28 4.53 14.39
N THR A 208 8.35 3.22 14.48
CA THR A 208 8.02 2.44 15.67
C THR A 208 9.30 1.82 16.23
N GLU A 209 9.21 1.09 17.35
CA GLU A 209 10.37 0.34 17.86
C GLU A 209 10.97 -0.63 16.82
N ARG A 210 10.22 -1.05 15.81
CA ARG A 210 10.63 -2.10 14.86
C ARG A 210 10.68 -1.66 13.41
N HIS A 211 9.90 -0.67 13.02
CA HIS A 211 9.68 -0.35 11.61
C HIS A 211 9.76 1.15 11.34
N LEU A 212 10.29 1.49 10.18
CA LEU A 212 10.19 2.79 9.52
C LEU A 212 9.15 2.65 8.41
N THR A 213 8.27 3.64 8.27
CA THR A 213 7.41 3.84 7.12
C THR A 213 7.66 5.25 6.58
N VAL A 214 7.87 5.38 5.28
CA VAL A 214 7.91 6.69 4.60
C VAL A 214 6.73 6.74 3.65
N THR A 215 6.04 7.87 3.66
CA THR A 215 4.81 8.07 2.88
C THR A 215 4.92 9.37 2.08
N ALA A 216 4.57 9.29 0.80
CA ALA A 216 4.31 10.42 -0.08
C ALA A 216 2.80 10.65 -0.13
N THR A 217 2.31 11.68 0.52
CA THR A 217 0.88 12.03 0.55
C THR A 217 0.61 13.16 -0.44
N PRO A 218 -0.34 13.02 -1.37
CA PRO A 218 -0.73 14.11 -2.24
C PRO A 218 -1.36 15.24 -1.43
N LEU A 219 -0.98 16.48 -1.72
CA LEU A 219 -1.56 17.68 -1.11
C LEU A 219 -3.02 17.89 -1.52
N ASP A 220 -3.39 17.40 -2.66
CA ASP A 220 -4.75 17.47 -3.21
C ASP A 220 -5.19 16.10 -3.72
N ALA A 221 -6.14 15.50 -3.03
CA ALA A 221 -6.78 14.25 -3.41
C ALA A 221 -8.11 14.45 -4.18
N SER A 222 -8.50 15.69 -4.47
CA SER A 222 -9.76 16.02 -5.12
C SER A 222 -9.86 15.47 -6.54
N GLU A 223 -8.77 15.52 -7.30
CA GLU A 223 -8.72 15.03 -8.67
C GLU A 223 -8.86 13.49 -8.74
N PRO A 224 -8.07 12.68 -8.01
CA PRO A 224 -8.28 11.23 -7.94
C PRO A 224 -9.70 10.84 -7.50
N LEU A 225 -10.28 11.55 -6.53
CA LEU A 225 -11.64 11.31 -6.06
C LEU A 225 -12.69 11.65 -7.13
N ARG A 226 -12.47 12.73 -7.86
CA ARG A 226 -13.35 13.13 -8.97
C ARG A 226 -13.33 12.10 -10.08
N GLU A 227 -12.16 11.74 -10.59
CA GLU A 227 -11.99 10.73 -11.63
C GLU A 227 -12.68 9.42 -11.26
N PHE A 228 -12.51 8.99 -10.01
CA PHE A 228 -13.15 7.79 -9.53
C PHE A 228 -14.69 7.88 -9.63
N ARG A 229 -15.29 8.94 -9.07
CA ARG A 229 -16.75 9.10 -9.11
C ARG A 229 -17.30 9.14 -10.54
N GLU A 230 -16.61 9.84 -11.43
CA GLU A 230 -17.02 9.96 -12.84
C GLU A 230 -16.99 8.59 -13.56
N ARG A 231 -16.00 7.75 -13.23
CA ARG A 231 -15.93 6.38 -13.79
C ARG A 231 -17.04 5.46 -13.30
N GLN A 232 -17.52 5.61 -12.06
CA GLN A 232 -18.52 4.71 -11.48
C GLN A 232 -19.94 4.91 -12.05
N LYS A 233 -20.23 6.05 -12.73
CA LYS A 233 -21.56 6.37 -13.29
C LYS A 233 -22.71 6.13 -12.30
N ALA A 234 -22.47 6.37 -11.01
CA ALA A 234 -23.37 6.14 -9.89
C ALA A 234 -23.81 7.45 -9.25
N ALA A 235 -24.93 7.43 -8.56
CA ALA A 235 -25.34 8.52 -7.69
C ALA A 235 -24.53 8.46 -6.36
N TRP A 236 -24.21 9.64 -5.83
CA TRP A 236 -23.47 9.75 -4.56
C TRP A 236 -24.24 10.61 -3.58
N VAL A 237 -24.39 10.11 -2.36
CA VAL A 237 -24.99 10.83 -1.23
C VAL A 237 -23.94 10.88 -0.12
N PHE A 238 -23.62 12.10 0.35
CA PHE A 238 -22.68 12.32 1.44
C PHE A 238 -23.45 12.85 2.64
N THR A 239 -23.31 12.18 3.78
CA THR A 239 -23.94 12.57 5.04
C THR A 239 -22.89 12.75 6.13
N SER A 240 -23.04 13.78 6.92
CA SER A 240 -22.25 14.02 8.15
C SER A 240 -22.79 15.22 8.91
N ALA A 241 -22.54 15.26 10.19
CA ALA A 241 -22.88 16.42 11.05
C ALA A 241 -22.01 17.66 10.77
N THR A 242 -20.86 17.53 10.09
CA THR A 242 -19.81 18.57 10.03
C THR A 242 -19.33 18.90 8.61
N LEU A 243 -20.16 18.72 7.56
CA LEU A 243 -19.77 19.06 6.20
C LEU A 243 -19.80 20.57 5.90
N ALA A 244 -20.58 21.33 6.65
CA ALA A 244 -20.73 22.76 6.43
C ALA A 244 -19.89 23.57 7.44
N VAL A 245 -19.16 24.56 6.94
CA VAL A 245 -18.49 25.58 7.74
C VAL A 245 -19.26 26.89 7.58
N ALA A 246 -19.77 27.45 8.68
CA ALA A 246 -20.64 28.63 8.67
C ALA A 246 -21.83 28.51 7.67
N GLY A 247 -22.45 27.32 7.59
CA GLY A 247 -23.57 27.05 6.70
C GLY A 247 -23.22 26.90 5.23
N LYS A 248 -21.91 26.85 4.87
CA LYS A 248 -21.45 26.71 3.49
C LYS A 248 -20.66 25.43 3.31
N PHE A 249 -20.93 24.69 2.23
CA PHE A 249 -20.26 23.45 1.89
C PHE A 249 -18.98 23.64 1.04
N GLY A 250 -18.65 24.87 0.63
CA GLY A 250 -17.58 25.14 -0.35
C GLY A 250 -16.23 24.51 -0.04
N HIS A 251 -15.84 24.46 1.25
CA HIS A 251 -14.58 23.82 1.66
C HIS A 251 -14.60 22.31 1.38
N TYR A 252 -15.63 21.62 1.84
CA TYR A 252 -15.79 20.18 1.61
C TYR A 252 -15.91 19.85 0.12
N LEU A 253 -16.68 20.64 -0.64
CA LEU A 253 -16.83 20.46 -2.09
C LEU A 253 -15.49 20.56 -2.82
N GLY A 254 -14.65 21.53 -2.43
CA GLY A 254 -13.30 21.70 -2.98
C GLY A 254 -12.43 20.48 -2.72
N GLN A 255 -12.34 20.04 -1.45
CA GLN A 255 -11.53 18.89 -1.06
C GLN A 255 -11.97 17.58 -1.75
N MET A 256 -13.26 17.43 -2.01
CA MET A 256 -13.83 16.25 -2.66
C MET A 256 -13.88 16.35 -4.19
N GLY A 257 -13.46 17.46 -4.78
CA GLY A 257 -13.58 17.71 -6.23
C GLY A 257 -15.05 17.65 -6.72
N LEU A 258 -16.02 18.07 -5.89
CA LEU A 258 -17.44 18.07 -6.22
C LEU A 258 -17.80 19.35 -6.96
N ARG A 259 -18.41 19.22 -8.14
CA ARG A 259 -18.94 20.33 -8.94
C ARG A 259 -20.46 20.31 -8.87
N GLU A 260 -21.06 21.44 -8.51
CA GLU A 260 -22.50 21.66 -8.52
C GLU A 260 -23.36 20.52 -7.90
N PRO A 261 -23.09 20.06 -6.68
CA PRO A 261 -23.93 19.07 -6.02
C PRO A 261 -25.27 19.72 -5.62
N ARG A 262 -26.29 18.89 -5.48
CA ARG A 262 -27.52 19.30 -4.79
C ARG A 262 -27.27 19.26 -3.29
N THR A 263 -27.50 20.34 -2.59
CA THR A 263 -27.34 20.47 -1.13
C THR A 263 -28.68 20.67 -0.43
#